data_66c0ea666f4ebdcd98bde0703dcd2836
#
_entry.id   66c0ea666f4ebdcd98bde0703dcd2836
#
_cell.length_a   1.000
_cell.length_b   1.000
_cell.length_c   1.000
_cell.angle_alpha   90.00
_cell.angle_beta   90.00
_cell.angle_gamma   90.00
#
_symmetry.space_group_name_H-M   'P 1'
#
loop_
_entity.id
_entity.type
_entity.pdbx_description
1 polymer ?
#
loop_
_entity_poly.entity_id
_entity_poly.type
_entity_poly.pdbx_seq_one_letter_code
_entity_poly.pdbx_strand_id
1 'polypeptide(L)'
;MRREDYSSRVWWFTLFVVLGVVVLGIIPPFELFGMRCARVDIMSDLRDESLDTDGAEEYIADIERLEMELATLIEEQIVEVDTLPELPAVRYEWIESSVAKERRCTLRSDEIALDSEREIVAIESFDTLEHSNLDRFINKLANGDDVRIAFMGDSFIEGDILTSDFRAIMQETFGGRGVGFVACDIPFATVRKSVKRSSSGWTAYSVMKPKSLPENAKDMFFVSGYLASGKAGATTRWGVTDVFPTLDSCTRARVLLYSRDSSRITVEVNDSLSHSFDIEGADYLREVYVEMPISSVRVRVDMGNILCYGASLEGDGGVVVDNFSVRSNNGHAIFGTSAKINRQADEMLGYDLVVLQYGLNIMQKGQRGYSRYRDQLRDMIAYAERCFPNAAIVVMGVSDRWVKNEESAKYEPIGSVDALTSYQRAAADSCKVAFWNTSKAMSQLGGMPKFVANGWAAKDYTHINFQGGRRIAKELAAAIISMTRTELERREAEQLRLDSLERQHQEMLEHQRRESAERHLQSQIDAVQPIINGVEQTLNE
;
A
#
# COMPACT_ATOMS: atom_id res chain seq x y z
N MET A 1 -9.10 -14.48 67.32
CA MET A 1 -9.40 -13.91 65.99
C MET A 1 -9.29 -15.04 64.97
N ARG A 2 -10.43 -15.56 64.45
CA ARG A 2 -10.43 -16.56 63.35
C ARG A 2 -10.02 -15.86 62.07
N ARG A 3 -8.96 -16.30 61.45
CA ARG A 3 -8.64 -15.94 60.07
C ARG A 3 -9.76 -16.52 59.20
N GLU A 4 -10.59 -15.63 58.62
CA GLU A 4 -11.56 -16.02 57.60
C GLU A 4 -10.77 -16.52 56.38
N ASP A 5 -11.08 -17.72 55.96
CA ASP A 5 -10.45 -18.33 54.80
C ASP A 5 -11.06 -17.77 53.51
N TYR A 6 -10.46 -16.70 52.99
CA TYR A 6 -10.89 -16.05 51.76
C TYR A 6 -10.63 -16.93 50.51
N SER A 7 -9.81 -18.00 50.61
CA SER A 7 -9.44 -18.85 49.46
C SER A 7 -10.65 -19.60 48.90
N SER A 8 -11.55 -20.08 49.75
CA SER A 8 -12.75 -20.78 49.31
C SER A 8 -13.76 -19.84 48.59
N ARG A 9 -13.88 -18.59 49.05
CA ARG A 9 -14.77 -17.58 48.41
C ARG A 9 -14.23 -17.18 47.02
N VAL A 10 -12.92 -17.00 46.88
CA VAL A 10 -12.27 -16.72 45.61
C VAL A 10 -12.46 -17.90 44.65
N TRP A 11 -12.32 -19.14 45.14
CA TRP A 11 -12.51 -20.33 44.34
C TRP A 11 -13.94 -20.47 43.80
N TRP A 12 -14.94 -20.24 44.64
CA TRP A 12 -16.34 -20.26 44.22
C TRP A 12 -16.66 -19.12 43.24
N PHE A 13 -16.12 -17.93 43.46
CA PHE A 13 -16.32 -16.82 42.53
C PHE A 13 -15.71 -17.11 41.14
N THR A 14 -14.49 -17.64 41.12
CA THR A 14 -13.84 -18.04 39.86
C THR A 14 -14.63 -19.14 39.16
N LEU A 15 -15.12 -20.15 39.88
CA LEU A 15 -15.96 -21.20 39.33
C LEU A 15 -17.26 -20.66 38.73
N PHE A 16 -17.94 -19.71 39.40
CA PHE A 16 -19.16 -19.10 38.87
C PHE A 16 -18.88 -18.26 37.61
N VAL A 17 -17.78 -17.54 37.56
CA VAL A 17 -17.37 -16.77 36.37
C VAL A 17 -17.11 -17.71 35.20
N VAL A 18 -16.33 -18.79 35.42
CA VAL A 18 -16.04 -19.78 34.37
C VAL A 18 -17.34 -20.47 33.88
N LEU A 19 -18.22 -20.84 34.80
CA LEU A 19 -19.51 -21.45 34.45
C LEU A 19 -20.40 -20.49 33.67
N GLY A 20 -20.42 -19.20 34.05
CA GLY A 20 -21.12 -18.14 33.32
C GLY A 20 -20.61 -17.96 31.90
N VAL A 21 -19.31 -17.97 31.72
CA VAL A 21 -18.64 -17.90 30.41
C VAL A 21 -19.01 -19.10 29.54
N VAL A 22 -18.99 -20.32 30.10
CA VAL A 22 -19.38 -21.55 29.37
C VAL A 22 -20.87 -21.49 28.96
N VAL A 23 -21.75 -21.04 29.86
CA VAL A 23 -23.19 -20.90 29.57
C VAL A 23 -23.41 -19.88 28.44
N LEU A 24 -22.71 -18.74 28.45
CA LEU A 24 -22.81 -17.73 27.38
C LEU A 24 -22.36 -18.29 26.01
N GLY A 25 -21.38 -19.19 26.00
CA GLY A 25 -20.90 -19.85 24.78
C GLY A 25 -21.89 -20.91 24.22
N ILE A 26 -22.83 -21.41 25.03
CA ILE A 26 -23.81 -22.46 24.63
C ILE A 26 -25.14 -21.84 24.16
N ILE A 27 -25.46 -20.61 24.58
CA ILE A 27 -26.74 -19.95 24.25
C ILE A 27 -26.78 -19.67 22.74
N PRO A 28 -27.80 -20.19 22.00
CA PRO A 28 -27.97 -19.86 20.59
C PRO A 28 -28.32 -18.37 20.40
N PRO A 29 -28.10 -17.80 19.22
CA PRO A 29 -28.50 -16.43 18.92
C PRO A 29 -29.99 -16.23 19.24
N PHE A 30 -30.32 -15.15 19.95
CA PHE A 30 -31.69 -14.81 20.31
C PHE A 30 -31.96 -13.31 20.16
N GLU A 31 -33.23 -12.96 20.01
CA GLU A 31 -33.67 -11.55 19.99
C GLU A 31 -34.26 -11.16 21.34
N LEU A 32 -33.77 -10.04 21.89
CA LEU A 32 -34.28 -9.47 23.11
C LEU A 32 -34.51 -7.96 22.90
N PHE A 33 -35.76 -7.48 23.14
CA PHE A 33 -36.16 -6.09 22.94
C PHE A 33 -35.84 -5.50 21.56
N GLY A 34 -35.92 -6.32 20.49
CA GLY A 34 -35.61 -5.89 19.12
C GLY A 34 -34.11 -5.81 18.80
N MET A 35 -33.25 -6.23 19.72
CA MET A 35 -31.80 -6.38 19.49
C MET A 35 -31.43 -7.83 19.28
N ARG A 36 -30.74 -8.13 18.21
CA ARG A 36 -30.23 -9.46 17.90
C ARG A 36 -28.93 -9.70 18.66
N CYS A 37 -28.97 -10.55 19.68
CA CYS A 37 -27.78 -10.97 20.41
C CYS A 37 -27.09 -12.10 19.63
N ALA A 38 -25.91 -11.82 19.07
CA ALA A 38 -25.08 -12.83 18.41
C ALA A 38 -24.47 -13.78 19.45
N ARG A 39 -24.22 -15.02 19.07
CA ARG A 39 -23.48 -15.97 19.90
C ARG A 39 -22.09 -15.45 20.20
N VAL A 40 -21.73 -15.37 21.48
CA VAL A 40 -20.37 -14.98 21.91
C VAL A 40 -19.52 -16.25 21.95
N ASP A 41 -18.63 -16.44 21.00
CA ASP A 41 -17.64 -17.52 21.02
C ASP A 41 -16.36 -17.05 21.73
N ILE A 42 -16.34 -17.25 23.07
CA ILE A 42 -15.23 -16.84 23.94
C ILE A 42 -14.00 -17.75 23.75
N MET A 43 -14.19 -18.91 23.12
CA MET A 43 -13.14 -19.89 22.88
C MET A 43 -12.56 -19.82 21.45
N SER A 44 -13.00 -18.84 20.64
CA SER A 44 -12.53 -18.69 19.26
C SER A 44 -11.01 -18.54 19.16
N ASP A 45 -10.41 -17.82 20.13
CA ASP A 45 -8.96 -17.60 20.18
C ASP A 45 -8.16 -18.79 20.71
N LEU A 46 -8.85 -19.79 21.31
CA LEU A 46 -8.23 -21.01 21.87
C LEU A 46 -8.51 -22.25 21.02
N ARG A 47 -9.42 -22.20 20.09
CA ARG A 47 -9.53 -23.24 19.08
C ARG A 47 -8.40 -23.00 18.08
N ASP A 48 -7.47 -23.94 18.02
CA ASP A 48 -6.72 -24.18 16.79
C ASP A 48 -7.77 -24.33 15.69
N GLU A 49 -7.90 -23.34 14.81
CA GLU A 49 -8.60 -23.51 13.56
C GLU A 49 -7.82 -24.54 12.74
N SER A 50 -7.96 -25.82 13.11
CA SER A 50 -7.86 -26.89 12.13
C SER A 50 -9.03 -26.62 11.19
N LEU A 51 -8.74 -25.92 10.07
CA LEU A 51 -9.64 -25.88 8.94
C LEU A 51 -10.10 -27.31 8.71
N ASP A 52 -11.41 -27.56 8.89
CA ASP A 52 -12.04 -28.78 8.43
C ASP A 52 -11.62 -28.94 6.97
N THR A 53 -10.84 -29.99 6.68
CA THR A 53 -10.30 -30.22 5.33
C THR A 53 -11.45 -30.41 4.32
N ASP A 54 -12.59 -30.90 4.76
CA ASP A 54 -13.79 -31.06 3.92
C ASP A 54 -14.41 -29.71 3.52
N GLY A 55 -14.41 -28.71 4.40
CA GLY A 55 -14.84 -27.34 4.08
C GLY A 55 -13.86 -26.59 3.18
N ALA A 56 -12.56 -26.92 3.24
CA ALA A 56 -11.55 -26.29 2.41
C ALA A 56 -11.62 -26.78 0.94
N GLU A 57 -11.92 -28.05 0.69
CA GLU A 57 -12.08 -28.60 -0.66
C GLU A 57 -13.35 -28.06 -1.34
N GLU A 58 -14.48 -27.99 -0.63
CA GLU A 58 -15.71 -27.38 -1.12
C GLU A 58 -15.53 -25.88 -1.40
N TYR A 59 -14.79 -25.19 -0.54
CA TYR A 59 -14.47 -23.78 -0.71
C TYR A 59 -13.53 -23.52 -1.90
N ILE A 60 -12.53 -24.39 -2.16
CA ILE A 60 -11.65 -24.31 -3.33
C ILE A 60 -12.44 -24.57 -4.61
N ALA A 61 -13.33 -25.58 -4.61
CA ALA A 61 -14.18 -25.87 -5.75
C ALA A 61 -15.18 -24.73 -6.06
N ASP A 62 -15.69 -24.06 -5.03
CA ASP A 62 -16.54 -22.87 -5.19
C ASP A 62 -15.76 -21.67 -5.75
N ILE A 63 -14.49 -21.52 -5.37
CA ILE A 63 -13.60 -20.50 -5.92
C ILE A 63 -13.30 -20.77 -7.39
N GLU A 64 -12.89 -21.99 -7.75
CA GLU A 64 -12.62 -22.36 -9.14
C GLU A 64 -13.84 -22.17 -10.03
N ARG A 65 -15.04 -22.47 -9.52
CA ARG A 65 -16.30 -22.22 -10.23
C ARG A 65 -16.57 -20.71 -10.39
N LEU A 66 -16.36 -19.91 -9.35
CA LEU A 66 -16.51 -18.45 -9.39
C LEU A 66 -15.49 -17.81 -10.33
N GLU A 67 -14.26 -18.33 -10.37
CA GLU A 67 -13.22 -17.87 -11.30
C GLU A 67 -13.58 -18.18 -12.75
N MET A 68 -14.11 -19.36 -13.06
CA MET A 68 -14.61 -19.68 -14.41
C MET A 68 -15.80 -18.81 -14.82
N GLU A 69 -16.72 -18.55 -13.89
CA GLU A 69 -17.88 -17.69 -14.14
C GLU A 69 -17.46 -16.21 -14.33
N LEU A 70 -16.49 -15.74 -13.56
CA LEU A 70 -15.93 -14.41 -13.70
C LEU A 70 -15.16 -14.26 -15.03
N ALA A 71 -14.38 -15.27 -15.43
CA ALA A 71 -13.67 -15.30 -16.70
C ALA A 71 -14.64 -15.21 -17.91
N THR A 72 -15.78 -15.90 -17.84
CA THR A 72 -16.78 -15.87 -18.91
C THR A 72 -17.47 -14.51 -19.03
N LEU A 73 -17.73 -13.85 -17.89
CA LEU A 73 -18.34 -12.50 -17.87
C LEU A 73 -17.37 -11.41 -18.38
N ILE A 74 -16.07 -11.61 -18.23
CA ILE A 74 -15.04 -10.63 -18.63
C ILE A 74 -14.71 -10.75 -20.12
N GLU A 75 -14.76 -11.93 -20.73
CA GLU A 75 -14.63 -12.07 -22.18
C GLU A 75 -15.69 -11.25 -22.94
N GLU A 76 -16.85 -10.98 -22.33
CA GLU A 76 -17.89 -10.10 -22.90
C GLU A 76 -17.65 -8.60 -22.62
N GLN A 77 -16.74 -8.23 -21.69
CA GLN A 77 -16.52 -6.84 -21.26
C GLN A 77 -15.20 -6.19 -21.71
N ILE A 78 -14.37 -6.88 -22.49
CA ILE A 78 -13.21 -6.22 -23.14
C ILE A 78 -13.73 -5.35 -24.30
N VAL A 79 -14.51 -4.35 -23.96
CA VAL A 79 -14.85 -3.26 -24.87
C VAL A 79 -13.69 -2.25 -24.86
N GLU A 80 -13.17 -1.98 -26.04
CA GLU A 80 -12.20 -0.92 -26.32
C GLU A 80 -12.55 0.38 -25.57
N VAL A 81 -11.81 0.69 -24.50
CA VAL A 81 -11.88 2.00 -23.86
C VAL A 81 -10.58 2.74 -24.27
N ASP A 82 -10.59 3.26 -25.48
CA ASP A 82 -9.42 3.95 -26.03
C ASP A 82 -9.24 5.39 -25.49
N THR A 83 -10.24 5.96 -24.85
CA THR A 83 -10.10 7.27 -24.17
C THR A 83 -11.10 7.35 -23.01
N LEU A 84 -10.60 7.30 -21.78
CA LEU A 84 -11.40 7.75 -20.63
C LEU A 84 -11.53 9.28 -20.72
N PRO A 85 -12.74 9.85 -20.70
CA PRO A 85 -12.90 11.30 -20.72
C PRO A 85 -12.24 11.91 -19.48
N GLU A 86 -11.56 13.04 -19.64
CA GLU A 86 -11.13 13.86 -18.51
C GLU A 86 -12.38 14.28 -17.74
N LEU A 87 -12.52 13.78 -16.52
CA LEU A 87 -13.65 14.11 -15.65
C LEU A 87 -13.14 15.02 -14.52
N PRO A 88 -13.94 16.04 -14.14
CA PRO A 88 -13.51 16.96 -13.09
C PRO A 88 -13.33 16.20 -11.77
N ALA A 89 -12.17 16.38 -11.14
CA ALA A 89 -11.96 15.98 -9.74
C ALA A 89 -12.74 16.95 -8.85
N VAL A 90 -13.94 16.54 -8.40
CA VAL A 90 -14.76 17.38 -7.53
C VAL A 90 -14.47 17.05 -6.07
N ARG A 91 -13.96 18.07 -5.39
CA ARG A 91 -13.60 18.02 -3.98
C ARG A 91 -14.48 18.97 -3.17
N TYR A 92 -15.02 18.46 -2.07
CA TYR A 92 -15.66 19.24 -1.02
C TYR A 92 -14.66 19.35 0.13
N GLU A 93 -14.39 20.56 0.63
CA GLU A 93 -13.33 20.81 1.60
C GLU A 93 -13.86 21.29 2.94
N TRP A 94 -13.26 20.78 4.01
CA TRP A 94 -13.41 21.26 5.38
C TRP A 94 -12.02 21.37 6.03
N ILE A 95 -11.50 22.59 6.10
CA ILE A 95 -10.17 22.91 6.59
C ILE A 95 -10.32 23.82 7.80
N GLU A 96 -10.01 23.31 9.00
CA GLU A 96 -10.06 24.10 10.26
C GLU A 96 -8.71 24.73 10.61
N SER A 97 -7.60 24.11 10.19
CA SER A 97 -6.28 24.68 10.34
C SER A 97 -5.40 24.23 9.19
N SER A 98 -4.74 25.17 8.53
CA SER A 98 -3.64 24.85 7.63
C SER A 98 -2.49 24.34 8.51
N VAL A 99 -2.35 23.02 8.62
CA VAL A 99 -1.11 22.43 9.14
C VAL A 99 -0.02 22.88 8.19
N ALA A 100 0.91 23.71 8.68
CA ALA A 100 2.01 24.17 7.87
C ALA A 100 2.77 22.94 7.38
N LYS A 101 2.78 22.71 6.06
CA LYS A 101 3.61 21.65 5.47
C LYS A 101 5.05 21.96 5.83
N GLU A 102 5.62 21.17 6.71
CA GLU A 102 7.06 21.15 6.87
C GLU A 102 7.65 20.72 5.52
N ARG A 103 8.37 21.63 4.86
CA ARG A 103 9.13 21.27 3.67
C ARG A 103 10.20 20.28 4.11
N ARG A 104 10.04 19.03 3.71
CA ARG A 104 11.10 18.05 3.92
C ARG A 104 12.28 18.43 3.05
N CYS A 105 13.47 18.40 3.66
CA CYS A 105 14.71 18.54 2.93
C CYS A 105 14.95 17.26 2.12
N THR A 106 15.64 17.39 0.99
CA THR A 106 16.19 16.24 0.27
C THR A 106 17.00 15.40 1.25
N LEU A 107 16.71 14.13 1.33
CA LEU A 107 17.40 13.18 2.19
C LEU A 107 18.86 13.03 1.74
N ARG A 108 19.73 12.66 2.68
CA ARG A 108 21.11 12.29 2.40
C ARG A 108 21.26 10.78 2.47
N SER A 109 22.23 10.24 1.73
CA SER A 109 22.49 8.80 1.72
C SER A 109 22.86 8.24 3.09
N ASP A 110 23.57 9.04 3.92
CA ASP A 110 24.00 8.68 5.28
C ASP A 110 22.87 8.75 6.33
N GLU A 111 21.76 9.42 6.02
CA GLU A 111 20.58 9.52 6.89
C GLU A 111 19.66 8.29 6.77
N ILE A 112 19.83 7.48 5.72
CA ILE A 112 19.00 6.30 5.46
C ILE A 112 19.72 5.05 5.99
N ALA A 113 19.27 4.55 7.13
CA ALA A 113 19.79 3.30 7.70
C ALA A 113 19.31 2.09 6.88
N LEU A 114 20.26 1.27 6.45
CA LEU A 114 20.01 -0.07 5.93
C LEU A 114 20.38 -1.08 7.02
N ASP A 115 19.36 -1.59 7.70
CA ASP A 115 19.53 -2.68 8.68
C ASP A 115 19.44 -4.02 7.92
N SER A 116 20.53 -4.38 7.23
CA SER A 116 20.60 -5.65 6.54
C SER A 116 21.96 -6.30 6.77
N GLU A 117 21.98 -7.28 7.67
CA GLU A 117 23.09 -8.22 7.81
C GLU A 117 23.16 -9.25 6.66
N ARG A 118 22.24 -9.19 5.70
CA ARG A 118 22.05 -10.16 4.62
C ARG A 118 22.09 -9.49 3.27
N GLU A 119 22.35 -10.30 2.22
CA GLU A 119 22.20 -9.84 0.84
C GLU A 119 20.74 -9.45 0.57
N ILE A 120 20.51 -8.21 0.17
CA ILE A 120 19.18 -7.69 -0.18
C ILE A 120 18.71 -8.36 -1.46
N VAL A 121 17.48 -8.90 -1.45
CA VAL A 121 16.82 -9.35 -2.68
C VAL A 121 16.36 -8.11 -3.44
N ALA A 122 17.12 -7.75 -4.46
CA ALA A 122 16.86 -6.54 -5.25
C ALA A 122 15.53 -6.64 -6.02
N ILE A 123 14.90 -5.49 -6.24
CA ILE A 123 13.83 -5.34 -7.23
C ILE A 123 14.50 -5.31 -8.60
N GLU A 124 14.08 -6.22 -9.48
CA GLU A 124 14.52 -6.30 -10.87
C GLU A 124 13.66 -5.33 -11.71
N SER A 125 14.23 -4.29 -12.28
CA SER A 125 13.55 -3.41 -13.22
C SER A 125 13.80 -3.90 -14.66
N PHE A 126 12.73 -4.03 -15.43
CA PHE A 126 12.80 -4.37 -16.85
C PHE A 126 12.48 -3.17 -17.77
N ASP A 127 12.13 -2.03 -17.18
CA ASP A 127 12.06 -0.78 -17.90
C ASP A 127 13.46 -0.21 -18.10
N THR A 128 13.84 -0.01 -19.36
CA THR A 128 15.15 0.51 -19.77
C THR A 128 15.08 1.96 -20.25
N LEU A 129 13.89 2.58 -20.12
CA LEU A 129 13.71 3.97 -20.51
C LEU A 129 14.34 4.90 -19.47
N GLU A 130 15.03 5.94 -19.92
CA GLU A 130 15.40 7.05 -19.05
C GLU A 130 14.12 7.66 -18.46
N HIS A 131 14.08 7.83 -17.12
CA HIS A 131 12.93 8.37 -16.38
C HIS A 131 11.70 7.45 -16.35
N SER A 132 11.91 6.15 -16.15
CA SER A 132 10.85 5.20 -15.89
C SER A 132 9.93 5.62 -14.71
N ASN A 133 8.73 5.04 -14.62
CA ASN A 133 7.85 5.28 -13.48
C ASN A 133 8.53 4.87 -12.15
N LEU A 134 9.33 3.79 -12.19
CA LEU A 134 10.09 3.34 -11.02
C LEU A 134 11.17 4.36 -10.61
N ASP A 135 11.88 4.94 -11.59
CA ASP A 135 12.85 6.01 -11.30
C ASP A 135 12.16 7.25 -10.72
N ARG A 136 10.99 7.62 -11.25
CA ARG A 136 10.20 8.73 -10.68
C ARG A 136 9.79 8.45 -9.23
N PHE A 137 9.33 7.25 -8.92
CA PHE A 137 8.98 6.84 -7.57
C PHE A 137 10.19 6.94 -6.63
N ILE A 138 11.34 6.38 -7.03
CA ILE A 138 12.60 6.45 -6.24
C ILE A 138 13.07 7.90 -6.09
N ASN A 139 12.98 8.70 -7.15
CA ASN A 139 13.33 10.11 -7.12
C ASN A 139 12.45 10.92 -6.15
N LYS A 140 11.14 10.65 -6.11
CA LYS A 140 10.23 11.27 -5.14
C LYS A 140 10.62 10.93 -3.70
N LEU A 141 10.93 9.65 -3.41
CA LEU A 141 11.44 9.25 -2.09
C LEU A 141 12.74 9.96 -1.74
N ALA A 142 13.70 10.03 -2.67
CA ALA A 142 14.98 10.72 -2.46
C ALA A 142 14.81 12.22 -2.23
N ASN A 143 13.82 12.84 -2.83
CA ASN A 143 13.50 14.26 -2.62
C ASN A 143 12.76 14.54 -1.30
N GLY A 144 12.24 13.49 -0.63
CA GLY A 144 11.31 13.65 0.48
C GLY A 144 9.91 14.14 0.03
N ASP A 145 9.54 13.88 -1.22
CA ASP A 145 8.21 14.20 -1.75
C ASP A 145 7.14 13.27 -1.20
N ASP A 146 5.87 13.70 -1.30
CA ASP A 146 4.72 12.87 -0.97
C ASP A 146 4.63 11.70 -1.94
N VAL A 147 4.49 10.48 -1.40
CA VAL A 147 4.45 9.21 -2.16
C VAL A 147 3.29 8.35 -1.70
N ARG A 148 2.58 7.75 -2.65
CA ARG A 148 1.50 6.81 -2.36
C ARG A 148 1.72 5.45 -3.01
N ILE A 149 1.61 4.39 -2.20
CA ILE A 149 1.85 3.00 -2.57
C ILE A 149 0.56 2.20 -2.42
N ALA A 150 0.12 1.53 -3.46
CA ALA A 150 -0.99 0.58 -3.42
C ALA A 150 -0.50 -0.86 -3.41
N PHE A 151 -0.91 -1.66 -2.44
CA PHE A 151 -0.78 -3.11 -2.48
C PHE A 151 -2.11 -3.72 -2.91
N MET A 152 -2.12 -4.43 -4.02
CA MET A 152 -3.23 -5.21 -4.52
C MET A 152 -2.87 -6.69 -4.40
N GLY A 153 -3.66 -7.48 -3.67
CA GLY A 153 -3.29 -8.86 -3.42
C GLY A 153 -4.39 -9.72 -2.82
N ASP A 154 -4.01 -10.92 -2.46
CA ASP A 154 -4.87 -11.95 -1.90
C ASP A 154 -4.78 -12.02 -0.35
N SER A 155 -5.04 -13.20 0.22
CA SER A 155 -4.96 -13.43 1.67
C SER A 155 -3.55 -13.24 2.26
N PHE A 156 -2.51 -13.22 1.45
CA PHE A 156 -1.13 -13.05 1.90
C PHE A 156 -0.87 -11.64 2.49
N ILE A 157 -1.63 -10.65 2.05
CA ILE A 157 -1.54 -9.27 2.59
C ILE A 157 -2.81 -8.84 3.34
N GLU A 158 -3.82 -9.74 3.48
CA GLU A 158 -5.09 -9.41 4.13
C GLU A 158 -4.90 -8.93 5.58
N GLY A 159 -5.78 -8.03 6.00
CA GLY A 159 -5.78 -7.50 7.36
C GLY A 159 -4.50 -6.75 7.77
N ASP A 160 -3.71 -6.30 6.80
CA ASP A 160 -2.39 -5.68 6.99
C ASP A 160 -1.30 -6.65 7.52
N ILE A 161 -1.43 -7.96 7.31
CA ILE A 161 -0.45 -8.96 7.77
C ILE A 161 0.98 -8.58 7.36
N LEU A 162 1.17 -8.08 6.14
CA LEU A 162 2.47 -7.63 5.62
C LEU A 162 2.54 -6.09 5.59
N THR A 163 1.48 -5.44 5.10
CA THR A 163 1.49 -4.02 4.79
C THR A 163 1.56 -3.13 6.02
N SER A 164 1.19 -3.60 7.22
CA SER A 164 1.33 -2.82 8.46
C SER A 164 2.78 -2.48 8.79
N ASP A 165 3.64 -3.50 8.80
CA ASP A 165 5.07 -3.32 9.11
C ASP A 165 5.80 -2.65 7.94
N PHE A 166 5.45 -2.94 6.69
CA PHE A 166 5.99 -2.24 5.52
C PHE A 166 5.69 -0.74 5.59
N ARG A 167 4.43 -0.38 5.87
CA ARG A 167 4.00 1.01 6.05
C ARG A 167 4.78 1.69 7.17
N ALA A 168 4.91 1.06 8.33
CA ALA A 168 5.64 1.60 9.46
C ALA A 168 7.11 1.89 9.09
N ILE A 169 7.80 0.94 8.46
CA ILE A 169 9.21 1.12 8.06
C ILE A 169 9.34 2.26 7.04
N MET A 170 8.48 2.30 6.02
CA MET A 170 8.54 3.35 5.00
C MET A 170 8.23 4.74 5.58
N GLN A 171 7.23 4.83 6.48
CA GLN A 171 6.88 6.07 7.16
C GLN A 171 7.95 6.52 8.17
N GLU A 172 8.59 5.59 8.86
CA GLU A 172 9.72 5.90 9.75
C GLU A 172 10.95 6.39 8.97
N THR A 173 11.21 5.81 7.79
CA THR A 173 12.37 6.14 6.95
C THR A 173 12.16 7.43 6.16
N PHE A 174 11.03 7.57 5.49
CA PHE A 174 10.75 8.67 4.55
C PHE A 174 9.73 9.67 5.09
N GLY A 175 9.25 9.48 6.31
CA GLY A 175 8.17 10.23 6.92
C GLY A 175 6.81 9.85 6.36
N GLY A 176 5.77 10.34 7.01
CA GLY A 176 4.39 10.01 6.72
C GLY A 176 3.67 9.50 7.95
N ARG A 177 2.35 9.51 7.90
CA ARG A 177 1.47 9.05 9.00
C ARG A 177 0.15 8.54 8.43
N GLY A 178 -0.57 7.80 9.26
CA GLY A 178 -1.90 7.32 8.95
C GLY A 178 -1.91 5.98 8.22
N VAL A 179 -3.06 5.34 8.23
CA VAL A 179 -3.25 3.98 7.73
C VAL A 179 -3.46 3.91 6.21
N GLY A 180 -3.65 5.07 5.56
CA GLY A 180 -4.08 5.14 4.18
C GLY A 180 -5.56 4.77 4.01
N PHE A 181 -5.91 4.18 2.88
CA PHE A 181 -7.29 3.88 2.52
C PHE A 181 -7.87 2.70 3.31
N VAL A 182 -9.11 2.89 3.78
CA VAL A 182 -9.91 1.89 4.51
C VAL A 182 -11.32 1.86 3.93
N ALA A 183 -11.79 0.71 3.48
CA ALA A 183 -13.13 0.56 2.92
C ALA A 183 -14.22 1.02 3.89
N CYS A 184 -15.32 1.56 3.33
CA CYS A 184 -16.48 2.05 4.08
C CYS A 184 -17.13 0.92 4.87
N ASP A 185 -17.49 -0.15 4.20
CA ASP A 185 -18.00 -1.38 4.78
C ASP A 185 -17.58 -2.58 3.96
N ILE A 186 -17.56 -3.76 4.56
CA ILE A 186 -17.22 -5.02 3.90
C ILE A 186 -18.20 -6.11 4.36
N PRO A 187 -18.61 -7.03 3.44
CA PRO A 187 -19.70 -7.95 3.71
C PRO A 187 -19.36 -9.12 4.64
N PHE A 188 -18.18 -9.12 5.26
CA PHE A 188 -17.72 -10.14 6.20
C PHE A 188 -16.84 -9.53 7.30
N ALA A 189 -16.73 -10.24 8.42
CA ALA A 189 -15.88 -9.79 9.51
C ALA A 189 -14.40 -9.93 9.12
N THR A 190 -13.66 -8.84 9.20
CA THR A 190 -12.21 -8.84 9.13
C THR A 190 -11.63 -8.06 10.29
N VAL A 191 -10.45 -8.47 10.75
CA VAL A 191 -9.71 -7.76 11.78
C VAL A 191 -8.52 -7.08 11.11
N ARG A 192 -8.54 -5.74 11.09
CA ARG A 192 -7.40 -4.92 10.67
C ARG A 192 -6.95 -4.09 11.87
N LYS A 193 -5.81 -4.47 12.46
CA LYS A 193 -5.31 -3.86 13.72
C LYS A 193 -4.87 -2.41 13.56
N SER A 194 -4.53 -2.00 12.35
CA SER A 194 -4.03 -0.65 12.02
C SER A 194 -5.10 0.42 11.97
N VAL A 195 -6.39 0.07 12.13
CA VAL A 195 -7.51 1.02 12.16
C VAL A 195 -8.68 0.47 12.96
N LYS A 196 -9.38 1.35 13.70
CA LYS A 196 -10.66 1.04 14.34
C LYS A 196 -11.78 1.42 13.37
N ARG A 197 -12.55 0.47 12.86
CA ARG A 197 -13.70 0.73 11.99
C ARG A 197 -14.98 0.19 12.57
N SER A 198 -16.05 0.98 12.52
CA SER A 198 -17.42 0.54 12.81
C SER A 198 -18.37 1.12 11.77
N SER A 199 -19.28 0.30 11.25
CA SER A 199 -20.25 0.64 10.20
C SER A 199 -21.62 0.12 10.54
N SER A 200 -22.67 0.82 10.09
CA SER A 200 -24.06 0.38 10.19
C SER A 200 -24.93 1.03 9.12
N GLY A 201 -26.03 0.37 8.75
CA GLY A 201 -27.00 0.89 7.79
C GLY A 201 -26.58 0.81 6.32
N TRP A 202 -25.41 0.26 6.01
CA TRP A 202 -24.93 0.01 4.66
C TRP A 202 -25.33 -1.37 4.15
N THR A 203 -25.45 -1.48 2.83
CA THR A 203 -25.42 -2.76 2.11
C THR A 203 -24.04 -2.86 1.46
N ALA A 204 -23.19 -3.74 1.97
CA ALA A 204 -21.84 -3.93 1.46
C ALA A 204 -21.80 -5.00 0.35
N TYR A 205 -21.07 -4.70 -0.71
CA TYR A 205 -20.84 -5.58 -1.86
C TYR A 205 -19.37 -5.91 -2.00
N SER A 206 -19.09 -7.06 -2.60
CA SER A 206 -17.74 -7.50 -2.96
C SER A 206 -17.67 -7.82 -4.44
N VAL A 207 -16.59 -7.42 -5.09
CA VAL A 207 -16.28 -7.76 -6.48
C VAL A 207 -16.23 -9.27 -6.72
N MET A 208 -15.95 -10.06 -5.67
CA MET A 208 -15.95 -11.54 -5.72
C MET A 208 -17.34 -12.18 -5.81
N LYS A 209 -18.41 -11.39 -5.78
CA LYS A 209 -19.81 -11.89 -5.86
C LYS A 209 -20.59 -11.16 -6.96
N PRO A 210 -20.15 -11.21 -8.23
CA PRO A 210 -20.75 -10.41 -9.30
C PRO A 210 -22.23 -10.73 -9.56
N LYS A 211 -22.66 -11.99 -9.39
CA LYS A 211 -24.05 -12.40 -9.57
C LYS A 211 -25.03 -11.82 -8.54
N SER A 212 -24.55 -11.40 -7.39
CA SER A 212 -25.39 -10.82 -6.33
C SER A 212 -25.48 -9.29 -6.39
N LEU A 213 -24.85 -8.67 -7.40
CA LEU A 213 -24.80 -7.21 -7.50
C LEU A 213 -26.10 -6.67 -8.10
N PRO A 214 -26.68 -5.62 -7.48
CA PRO A 214 -27.74 -4.87 -8.11
C PRO A 214 -27.19 -4.05 -9.28
N GLU A 215 -28.04 -3.67 -10.24
CA GLU A 215 -27.65 -2.99 -11.47
C GLU A 215 -26.86 -1.69 -11.21
N ASN A 216 -27.22 -0.95 -10.17
CA ASN A 216 -26.54 0.29 -9.81
C ASN A 216 -25.16 0.11 -9.14
N ALA A 217 -24.73 -1.11 -8.85
CA ALA A 217 -23.42 -1.44 -8.30
C ALA A 217 -22.51 -2.15 -9.31
N LYS A 218 -23.05 -2.57 -10.46
CA LYS A 218 -22.24 -3.13 -11.54
C LYS A 218 -21.32 -2.05 -12.09
N ASP A 219 -20.09 -2.42 -12.42
CA ASP A 219 -19.05 -1.55 -12.98
C ASP A 219 -18.73 -0.30 -12.12
N MET A 220 -19.01 -0.39 -10.80
CA MET A 220 -18.83 0.72 -9.86
C MET A 220 -17.74 0.44 -8.81
N PHE A 221 -17.04 -0.69 -8.88
CA PHE A 221 -16.03 -1.01 -7.87
C PHE A 221 -14.72 -0.23 -8.09
N PHE A 222 -14.17 0.24 -6.99
CA PHE A 222 -12.78 0.66 -6.89
C PHE A 222 -11.88 -0.57 -6.69
N VAL A 223 -10.58 -0.46 -6.92
CA VAL A 223 -9.60 -1.56 -6.73
C VAL A 223 -9.57 -2.15 -5.32
N SER A 224 -10.17 -1.49 -4.34
CA SER A 224 -10.37 -2.06 -3.00
C SER A 224 -11.23 -3.34 -3.03
N GLY A 225 -12.00 -3.57 -4.12
CA GLY A 225 -12.88 -4.71 -4.27
C GLY A 225 -14.15 -4.66 -3.42
N TYR A 226 -14.39 -3.55 -2.71
CA TYR A 226 -15.55 -3.36 -1.83
C TYR A 226 -16.28 -2.07 -2.16
N LEU A 227 -17.60 -2.11 -2.03
CA LEU A 227 -18.51 -1.00 -2.28
C LEU A 227 -19.66 -1.04 -1.26
N ALA A 228 -19.95 0.06 -0.61
CA ALA A 228 -21.05 0.19 0.33
C ALA A 228 -22.15 1.11 -0.23
N SER A 229 -23.38 0.62 -0.33
CA SER A 229 -24.55 1.41 -0.71
C SER A 229 -25.36 1.78 0.53
N GLY A 230 -25.63 3.06 0.74
CA GLY A 230 -26.33 3.57 1.91
C GLY A 230 -27.37 4.63 1.61
N LYS A 231 -28.39 4.68 2.47
CA LYS A 231 -29.43 5.71 2.51
C LYS A 231 -29.33 6.46 3.84
N ALA A 232 -30.23 7.41 4.05
CA ALA A 232 -30.32 8.16 5.31
C ALA A 232 -30.23 7.25 6.54
N GLY A 233 -29.29 7.55 7.45
CA GLY A 233 -28.97 6.77 8.63
C GLY A 233 -27.78 5.82 8.48
N ALA A 234 -27.31 5.53 7.25
CA ALA A 234 -26.09 4.77 7.04
C ALA A 234 -24.87 5.56 7.56
N THR A 235 -23.99 4.89 8.31
CA THR A 235 -22.84 5.57 8.92
C THR A 235 -21.62 4.64 9.02
N THR A 236 -20.43 5.20 8.84
CA THR A 236 -19.15 4.54 9.12
C THR A 236 -18.24 5.49 9.88
N ARG A 237 -17.58 4.95 10.90
CA ARG A 237 -16.54 5.63 11.68
C ARG A 237 -15.21 4.90 11.50
N TRP A 238 -14.17 5.66 11.18
CA TRP A 238 -12.78 5.23 11.17
C TRP A 238 -12.03 5.95 12.29
N GLY A 239 -11.23 5.23 13.05
CA GLY A 239 -10.44 5.78 14.14
C GLY A 239 -9.00 5.30 14.08
N VAL A 240 -8.09 6.11 14.55
CA VAL A 240 -6.66 5.80 14.69
C VAL A 240 -6.41 4.70 15.73
N THR A 241 -5.20 4.13 15.70
CA THR A 241 -4.73 3.13 16.67
C THR A 241 -3.33 3.48 17.13
N ASP A 242 -2.89 2.87 18.21
CA ASP A 242 -1.57 3.01 18.81
C ASP A 242 -0.65 1.80 18.51
N VAL A 243 -1.02 0.98 17.53
CA VAL A 243 -0.23 -0.22 17.14
C VAL A 243 1.15 0.17 16.61
N PHE A 244 1.24 1.31 15.92
CA PHE A 244 2.49 1.93 15.51
C PHE A 244 2.45 3.44 15.80
N PRO A 245 3.59 4.07 16.12
CA PRO A 245 3.64 5.52 16.40
C PRO A 245 3.14 6.40 15.24
N THR A 246 3.25 5.90 14.00
CA THR A 246 2.77 6.60 12.80
C THR A 246 1.26 6.49 12.58
N LEU A 247 0.52 5.71 13.38
CA LEU A 247 -0.91 5.47 13.26
C LEU A 247 -1.75 6.08 14.40
N ASP A 248 -1.14 6.76 15.36
CA ASP A 248 -1.81 7.30 16.55
C ASP A 248 -2.59 8.60 16.29
N SER A 249 -2.28 9.25 15.17
CA SER A 249 -2.91 10.49 14.72
C SER A 249 -2.78 10.65 13.21
N CYS A 250 -3.66 11.45 12.62
CA CYS A 250 -3.55 11.92 11.25
C CYS A 250 -4.01 13.37 11.15
N THR A 251 -3.72 14.03 10.04
CA THR A 251 -4.08 15.43 9.80
C THR A 251 -5.02 15.59 8.63
N ARG A 252 -5.19 14.54 7.82
CA ARG A 252 -6.08 14.52 6.66
C ARG A 252 -6.95 13.29 6.66
N ALA A 253 -8.21 13.49 6.26
CA ALA A 253 -9.12 12.41 5.91
C ALA A 253 -9.73 12.72 4.54
N ARG A 254 -9.76 11.70 3.67
CA ARG A 254 -10.24 11.81 2.28
C ARG A 254 -11.30 10.74 2.05
N VAL A 255 -12.56 11.15 2.05
CA VAL A 255 -13.69 10.22 1.87
C VAL A 255 -14.08 10.17 0.41
N LEU A 256 -14.02 8.99 -0.20
CA LEU A 256 -14.43 8.76 -1.59
C LEU A 256 -15.86 8.25 -1.65
N LEU A 257 -16.70 8.95 -2.40
CA LEU A 257 -18.12 8.65 -2.55
C LEU A 257 -18.62 8.96 -3.97
N TYR A 258 -19.77 8.36 -4.29
CA TYR A 258 -20.46 8.56 -5.55
C TYR A 258 -21.97 8.67 -5.30
N SER A 259 -22.63 9.60 -5.98
CA SER A 259 -24.08 9.75 -5.93
C SER A 259 -24.62 10.25 -7.26
N ARG A 260 -25.58 9.54 -7.86
CA ARG A 260 -26.25 9.97 -9.09
C ARG A 260 -27.25 11.10 -8.86
N ASP A 261 -27.85 11.11 -7.68
CA ASP A 261 -28.85 12.09 -7.29
C ASP A 261 -28.30 13.03 -6.22
N SER A 262 -28.93 14.19 -6.03
CA SER A 262 -28.60 15.10 -4.94
C SER A 262 -28.72 14.39 -3.59
N SER A 263 -27.69 14.50 -2.79
CA SER A 263 -27.57 13.82 -1.49
C SER A 263 -26.98 14.77 -0.46
N ARG A 264 -27.13 14.45 0.82
CA ARG A 264 -26.49 15.17 1.92
C ARG A 264 -25.80 14.18 2.86
N ILE A 265 -24.59 14.52 3.25
CA ILE A 265 -23.83 13.79 4.27
C ILE A 265 -23.38 14.72 5.36
N THR A 266 -23.22 14.18 6.56
CA THR A 266 -22.51 14.84 7.65
C THR A 266 -21.20 14.08 7.92
N VAL A 267 -20.10 14.82 7.95
CA VAL A 267 -18.79 14.35 8.40
C VAL A 267 -18.56 14.85 9.83
N GLU A 268 -18.22 13.94 10.74
CA GLU A 268 -17.92 14.22 12.13
C GLU A 268 -16.46 13.86 12.41
N VAL A 269 -15.72 14.76 13.03
CA VAL A 269 -14.30 14.58 13.39
C VAL A 269 -14.16 14.58 14.91
N ASN A 270 -13.39 13.62 15.43
CA ASN A 270 -13.07 13.49 16.85
C ASN A 270 -14.31 13.37 17.75
N ASP A 271 -15.41 12.82 17.21
CA ASP A 271 -16.70 12.67 17.88
C ASP A 271 -17.25 14.00 18.46
N SER A 272 -16.85 15.14 17.95
CA SER A 272 -17.19 16.47 18.49
C SER A 272 -17.46 17.55 17.44
N LEU A 273 -16.65 17.63 16.40
CA LEU A 273 -16.81 18.61 15.32
C LEU A 273 -17.61 17.97 14.19
N SER A 274 -18.54 18.70 13.59
CA SER A 274 -19.33 18.18 12.46
C SER A 274 -19.58 19.24 11.39
N HIS A 275 -19.54 18.81 10.13
CA HIS A 275 -19.86 19.62 8.97
C HIS A 275 -20.71 18.82 7.99
N SER A 276 -21.74 19.47 7.42
CA SER A 276 -22.62 18.84 6.44
C SER A 276 -22.32 19.32 5.05
N PHE A 277 -22.33 18.39 4.09
CA PHE A 277 -22.07 18.65 2.68
C PHE A 277 -23.30 18.29 1.85
N ASP A 278 -23.75 19.21 1.01
CA ASP A 278 -24.69 18.94 -0.05
C ASP A 278 -23.92 18.42 -1.27
N ILE A 279 -24.17 17.18 -1.62
CA ILE A 279 -23.51 16.49 -2.72
C ILE A 279 -24.40 16.54 -3.95
N GLU A 280 -23.96 17.22 -4.99
CA GLU A 280 -24.67 17.26 -6.26
C GLU A 280 -24.71 15.89 -6.93
N GLY A 281 -25.83 15.54 -7.55
CA GLY A 281 -25.99 14.32 -8.33
C GLY A 281 -25.17 14.40 -9.62
N ALA A 282 -24.28 13.42 -9.85
CA ALA A 282 -23.53 13.32 -11.10
C ALA A 282 -22.88 11.93 -11.27
N ASP A 283 -22.45 11.63 -12.50
CA ASP A 283 -21.85 10.34 -12.87
C ASP A 283 -20.32 10.34 -12.77
N TYR A 284 -19.79 10.78 -11.61
CA TYR A 284 -18.36 10.73 -11.30
C TYR A 284 -18.10 10.62 -9.79
N LEU A 285 -16.86 10.18 -9.46
CA LEU A 285 -16.38 10.07 -8.08
C LEU A 285 -16.22 11.47 -7.47
N ARG A 286 -16.45 11.57 -6.16
CA ARG A 286 -16.22 12.79 -5.38
C ARG A 286 -15.39 12.49 -4.17
N GLU A 287 -14.65 13.49 -3.75
CA GLU A 287 -13.88 13.50 -2.54
C GLU A 287 -14.43 14.48 -1.53
N VAL A 288 -14.62 14.05 -0.29
CA VAL A 288 -14.73 14.97 0.84
C VAL A 288 -13.40 14.99 1.57
N TYR A 289 -12.75 16.13 1.51
CA TYR A 289 -11.42 16.38 2.07
C TYR A 289 -11.54 17.12 3.40
N VAL A 290 -10.94 16.57 4.43
CA VAL A 290 -10.89 17.17 5.76
C VAL A 290 -9.44 17.35 6.17
N GLU A 291 -9.06 18.57 6.60
CA GLU A 291 -7.71 18.86 7.08
C GLU A 291 -7.77 19.54 8.45
N MET A 292 -7.37 18.80 9.47
CA MET A 292 -7.25 19.21 10.87
C MET A 292 -6.60 18.07 11.68
N PRO A 293 -6.24 18.23 12.96
CA PRO A 293 -5.84 17.10 13.80
C PRO A 293 -6.98 16.09 13.95
N ILE A 294 -6.74 14.83 13.51
CA ILE A 294 -7.76 13.78 13.44
C ILE A 294 -7.35 12.55 14.25
N SER A 295 -8.20 12.13 15.18
CA SER A 295 -8.16 10.83 15.84
C SER A 295 -9.28 9.90 15.36
N SER A 296 -10.37 10.47 14.82
CA SER A 296 -11.43 9.70 14.18
C SER A 296 -12.22 10.57 13.20
N VAL A 297 -12.76 9.91 12.17
CA VAL A 297 -13.70 10.50 11.21
C VAL A 297 -14.91 9.58 11.10
N ARG A 298 -16.09 10.19 11.08
CA ARG A 298 -17.35 9.50 10.84
C ARG A 298 -18.07 10.15 9.68
N VAL A 299 -18.61 9.35 8.80
CA VAL A 299 -19.53 9.78 7.74
C VAL A 299 -20.91 9.24 8.04
N ARG A 300 -21.92 10.07 7.92
CA ARG A 300 -23.35 9.69 8.02
C ARG A 300 -24.08 10.22 6.80
N VAL A 301 -24.91 9.39 6.20
CA VAL A 301 -25.83 9.81 5.14
C VAL A 301 -27.06 10.41 5.78
N ASP A 302 -27.36 11.68 5.47
CA ASP A 302 -28.54 12.39 5.98
C ASP A 302 -29.71 12.33 4.99
N MET A 303 -29.41 12.37 3.67
CA MET A 303 -30.40 12.33 2.61
C MET A 303 -29.82 11.72 1.34
N GLY A 304 -30.66 11.07 0.54
CA GLY A 304 -30.32 10.50 -0.76
C GLY A 304 -29.77 9.07 -0.70
N ASN A 305 -29.16 8.64 -1.80
CA ASN A 305 -28.53 7.33 -1.96
C ASN A 305 -27.04 7.55 -2.30
N ILE A 306 -26.16 6.98 -1.50
CA ILE A 306 -24.72 7.14 -1.67
C ILE A 306 -24.06 5.77 -1.84
N LEU A 307 -23.14 5.68 -2.80
CA LEU A 307 -22.13 4.64 -2.85
C LEU A 307 -20.88 5.19 -2.16
N CYS A 308 -20.45 4.57 -1.07
CA CYS A 308 -19.25 4.94 -0.34
C CYS A 308 -18.17 3.89 -0.54
N TYR A 309 -17.00 4.31 -1.00
CA TYR A 309 -15.85 3.43 -1.19
C TYR A 309 -15.05 3.26 0.09
N GLY A 310 -14.83 4.36 0.81
CA GLY A 310 -14.06 4.37 2.04
C GLY A 310 -13.46 5.73 2.34
N ALA A 311 -12.54 5.74 3.30
CA ALA A 311 -11.77 6.91 3.66
C ALA A 311 -10.27 6.61 3.72
N SER A 312 -9.45 7.55 3.26
CA SER A 312 -8.02 7.54 3.50
C SER A 312 -7.70 8.43 4.70
N LEU A 313 -6.94 7.90 5.66
CA LEU A 313 -6.45 8.63 6.84
C LEU A 313 -4.94 8.83 6.67
N GLU A 314 -4.50 10.08 6.61
CA GLU A 314 -3.16 10.48 6.17
C GLU A 314 -2.54 11.53 7.09
N GLY A 315 -1.21 11.64 7.05
CA GLY A 315 -0.46 12.75 7.62
C GLY A 315 -0.43 13.96 6.67
N ASP A 316 0.38 14.95 7.02
CA ASP A 316 0.61 16.17 6.27
C ASP A 316 1.59 16.02 5.09
N GLY A 317 2.05 14.80 4.84
CA GLY A 317 2.93 14.42 3.74
C GLY A 317 3.69 13.13 4.01
N GLY A 318 4.62 12.78 3.12
CA GLY A 318 5.43 11.57 3.15
C GLY A 318 4.75 10.35 2.58
N VAL A 319 5.03 9.18 3.12
CA VAL A 319 4.59 7.91 2.54
C VAL A 319 3.21 7.51 3.06
N VAL A 320 2.30 7.24 2.13
CA VAL A 320 1.00 6.61 2.36
C VAL A 320 1.01 5.21 1.74
N VAL A 321 0.57 4.20 2.48
CA VAL A 321 0.50 2.81 2.00
C VAL A 321 -0.92 2.27 2.15
N ASP A 322 -1.55 1.98 1.02
CA ASP A 322 -2.89 1.41 0.95
C ASP A 322 -2.84 -0.11 0.80
N ASN A 323 -3.78 -0.79 1.44
CA ASN A 323 -3.95 -2.23 1.32
C ASN A 323 -5.30 -2.55 0.66
N PHE A 324 -5.23 -3.07 -0.56
CA PHE A 324 -6.36 -3.52 -1.37
C PHE A 324 -6.35 -5.04 -1.50
N SER A 325 -6.42 -5.71 -0.36
CA SER A 325 -6.50 -7.17 -0.32
C SER A 325 -7.91 -7.67 -0.48
N VAL A 326 -8.07 -8.67 -1.36
CA VAL A 326 -9.31 -9.42 -1.52
C VAL A 326 -8.99 -10.89 -1.37
N ARG A 327 -9.51 -11.51 -0.32
CA ARG A 327 -9.26 -12.92 0.04
C ARG A 327 -9.64 -13.86 -1.11
N SER A 328 -8.87 -14.94 -1.28
CA SER A 328 -9.12 -15.99 -2.28
C SER A 328 -9.09 -15.50 -3.74
N ASN A 329 -8.46 -14.38 -4.00
CA ASN A 329 -8.34 -13.78 -5.31
C ASN A 329 -7.03 -14.24 -5.99
N ASN A 330 -7.10 -14.67 -7.23
CA ASN A 330 -5.93 -14.98 -8.06
C ASN A 330 -5.41 -13.78 -8.87
N GLY A 331 -6.00 -12.60 -8.64
CA GLY A 331 -5.76 -11.36 -9.36
C GLY A 331 -6.86 -11.03 -10.37
N HIS A 332 -7.65 -12.01 -10.78
CA HIS A 332 -8.69 -11.83 -11.82
C HIS A 332 -9.79 -10.84 -11.41
N ALA A 333 -10.08 -10.71 -10.12
CA ALA A 333 -11.08 -9.79 -9.60
C ALA A 333 -10.80 -8.30 -9.91
N ILE A 334 -9.58 -7.94 -10.31
CA ILE A 334 -9.25 -6.57 -10.73
C ILE A 334 -10.08 -6.14 -11.94
N PHE A 335 -10.41 -7.08 -12.85
CA PHE A 335 -11.23 -6.80 -14.03
C PHE A 335 -12.71 -6.57 -13.72
N GLY A 336 -13.18 -6.97 -12.54
CA GLY A 336 -14.52 -6.62 -12.03
C GLY A 336 -14.58 -5.22 -11.41
N THR A 337 -13.49 -4.47 -11.42
CA THR A 337 -13.45 -3.07 -10.95
C THR A 337 -13.60 -2.10 -12.13
N SER A 338 -14.04 -0.88 -11.87
CA SER A 338 -14.27 0.14 -12.90
C SER A 338 -12.99 0.90 -13.22
N ALA A 339 -12.49 0.80 -14.44
CA ALA A 339 -11.33 1.60 -14.87
C ALA A 339 -11.61 3.11 -14.73
N LYS A 340 -12.86 3.57 -15.00
CA LYS A 340 -13.29 4.95 -14.80
C LYS A 340 -13.16 5.38 -13.33
N ILE A 341 -13.69 4.59 -12.39
CA ILE A 341 -13.63 4.92 -10.96
C ILE A 341 -12.18 4.88 -10.46
N ASN A 342 -11.40 3.87 -10.89
CA ASN A 342 -9.99 3.75 -10.53
C ASN A 342 -9.18 4.95 -11.02
N ARG A 343 -9.41 5.39 -12.26
CA ARG A 343 -8.76 6.56 -12.84
C ARG A 343 -9.10 7.85 -12.09
N GLN A 344 -10.37 8.06 -11.76
CA GLN A 344 -10.80 9.21 -10.97
C GLN A 344 -10.24 9.18 -9.55
N ALA A 345 -10.16 8.00 -8.95
CA ALA A 345 -9.52 7.85 -7.63
C ALA A 345 -8.01 8.13 -7.70
N ASP A 346 -7.32 7.72 -8.79
CA ASP A 346 -5.91 8.03 -9.00
C ASP A 346 -5.66 9.54 -9.15
N GLU A 347 -6.50 10.24 -9.90
CA GLU A 347 -6.43 11.71 -10.02
C GLU A 347 -6.60 12.44 -8.67
N MET A 348 -7.39 11.86 -7.75
CA MET A 348 -7.59 12.41 -6.41
C MET A 348 -6.45 11.99 -5.47
N LEU A 349 -6.11 10.70 -5.41
CA LEU A 349 -5.21 10.11 -4.41
C LEU A 349 -3.74 10.16 -4.84
N GLY A 350 -3.45 9.97 -6.13
CA GLY A 350 -2.11 10.04 -6.73
C GLY A 350 -1.22 8.85 -6.36
N TYR A 351 -1.30 7.74 -7.11
CA TYR A 351 -0.47 6.57 -6.85
C TYR A 351 0.86 6.66 -7.59
N ASP A 352 1.96 6.40 -6.87
CA ASP A 352 3.33 6.37 -7.39
C ASP A 352 3.87 4.96 -7.57
N LEU A 353 3.33 4.00 -6.80
CA LEU A 353 3.69 2.59 -6.88
C LEU A 353 2.47 1.71 -6.68
N VAL A 354 2.30 0.72 -7.57
CA VAL A 354 1.33 -0.38 -7.44
C VAL A 354 2.08 -1.69 -7.31
N VAL A 355 1.86 -2.42 -6.23
CA VAL A 355 2.41 -3.76 -5.99
C VAL A 355 1.32 -4.78 -6.26
N LEU A 356 1.53 -5.68 -7.22
CA LEU A 356 0.63 -6.78 -7.56
C LEU A 356 1.12 -8.08 -6.91
N GLN A 357 0.44 -8.52 -5.83
CA GLN A 357 0.78 -9.71 -5.06
C GLN A 357 -0.27 -10.79 -5.27
N TYR A 358 -0.07 -11.70 -6.19
CA TYR A 358 -0.97 -12.79 -6.52
C TYR A 358 -0.21 -14.06 -6.89
N GLY A 359 -0.94 -15.18 -7.01
CA GLY A 359 -0.41 -16.44 -7.51
C GLY A 359 -0.48 -17.60 -6.51
N LEU A 360 -0.66 -17.31 -5.21
CA LEU A 360 -0.74 -18.35 -4.19
C LEU A 360 -1.92 -19.30 -4.42
N ASN A 361 -3.05 -18.75 -4.89
CA ASN A 361 -4.31 -19.48 -5.09
C ASN A 361 -4.37 -20.34 -6.37
N ILE A 362 -3.39 -20.23 -7.26
CA ILE A 362 -3.33 -21.03 -8.49
C ILE A 362 -2.25 -22.12 -8.45
N MET A 363 -1.47 -22.19 -7.38
CA MET A 363 -0.41 -23.18 -7.27
C MET A 363 -0.97 -24.58 -7.05
N GLN A 364 -0.60 -25.49 -7.93
CA GLN A 364 -0.89 -26.93 -7.79
C GLN A 364 0.41 -27.72 -7.59
N LYS A 365 0.32 -28.83 -6.85
CA LYS A 365 1.47 -29.68 -6.54
C LYS A 365 2.17 -30.15 -7.82
N GLY A 366 3.46 -29.84 -7.93
CA GLY A 366 4.32 -30.27 -9.03
C GLY A 366 4.02 -29.62 -10.40
N GLN A 367 3.09 -28.66 -10.48
CA GLN A 367 2.78 -27.98 -11.74
C GLN A 367 3.98 -27.20 -12.25
N ARG A 368 4.26 -27.32 -13.56
CA ARG A 368 5.40 -26.68 -14.23
C ARG A 368 5.01 -25.65 -15.28
N GLY A 369 3.78 -25.71 -15.81
CA GLY A 369 3.30 -24.82 -16.87
C GLY A 369 2.29 -23.82 -16.33
N TYR A 370 2.58 -22.52 -16.49
CA TYR A 370 1.74 -21.40 -16.08
C TYR A 370 1.54 -20.35 -17.18
N SER A 371 1.56 -20.77 -18.45
CA SER A 371 1.46 -19.84 -19.59
C SER A 371 0.15 -19.05 -19.56
N ARG A 372 -0.97 -19.70 -19.27
CA ARG A 372 -2.27 -19.01 -19.17
C ARG A 372 -2.26 -17.96 -18.05
N TYR A 373 -1.69 -18.27 -16.89
CA TYR A 373 -1.59 -17.31 -15.81
C TYR A 373 -0.61 -16.17 -16.11
N ARG A 374 0.50 -16.47 -16.82
CA ARG A 374 1.41 -15.42 -17.31
C ARG A 374 0.67 -14.41 -18.18
N ASP A 375 -0.15 -14.89 -19.11
CA ASP A 375 -0.90 -14.04 -20.04
C ASP A 375 -1.97 -13.23 -19.26
N GLN A 376 -2.68 -13.86 -18.33
CA GLN A 376 -3.58 -13.17 -17.41
C GLN A 376 -2.86 -12.09 -16.57
N LEU A 377 -1.66 -12.37 -16.07
CA LEU A 377 -0.89 -11.38 -15.30
C LEU A 377 -0.47 -10.19 -16.18
N ARG A 378 -0.16 -10.41 -17.46
CA ARG A 378 0.09 -9.34 -18.43
C ARG A 378 -1.14 -8.44 -18.61
N ASP A 379 -2.33 -9.04 -18.73
CA ASP A 379 -3.58 -8.28 -18.83
C ASP A 379 -3.86 -7.49 -17.56
N MET A 380 -3.55 -8.05 -16.38
CA MET A 380 -3.67 -7.34 -15.10
C MET A 380 -2.70 -6.15 -15.02
N ILE A 381 -1.46 -6.32 -15.48
CA ILE A 381 -0.47 -5.22 -15.55
C ILE A 381 -1.00 -4.12 -16.48
N ALA A 382 -1.43 -4.47 -17.70
CA ALA A 382 -1.97 -3.51 -18.66
C ALA A 382 -3.22 -2.79 -18.11
N TYR A 383 -4.09 -3.49 -17.36
CA TYR A 383 -5.22 -2.87 -16.68
C TYR A 383 -4.76 -1.88 -15.60
N ALA A 384 -3.78 -2.25 -14.78
CA ALA A 384 -3.24 -1.38 -13.75
C ALA A 384 -2.58 -0.12 -14.34
N GLU A 385 -1.83 -0.23 -15.43
CA GLU A 385 -1.24 0.90 -16.17
C GLU A 385 -2.32 1.88 -16.69
N ARG A 386 -3.43 1.36 -17.20
CA ARG A 386 -4.57 2.22 -17.63
C ARG A 386 -5.20 2.96 -16.46
N CYS A 387 -5.33 2.30 -15.30
CA CYS A 387 -5.95 2.90 -14.11
C CYS A 387 -5.02 3.88 -13.39
N PHE A 388 -3.70 3.61 -13.40
CA PHE A 388 -2.67 4.30 -12.62
C PHE A 388 -1.46 4.64 -13.50
N PRO A 389 -1.60 5.51 -14.53
CA PRO A 389 -0.60 5.67 -15.58
C PRO A 389 0.72 6.30 -15.10
N ASN A 390 0.69 6.95 -13.94
CA ASN A 390 1.87 7.55 -13.33
C ASN A 390 2.54 6.64 -12.28
N ALA A 391 1.92 5.52 -11.93
CA ALA A 391 2.47 4.60 -10.96
C ALA A 391 3.49 3.65 -11.60
N ALA A 392 4.57 3.38 -10.89
CA ALA A 392 5.38 2.19 -11.18
C ALA A 392 4.59 0.93 -10.82
N ILE A 393 4.84 -0.16 -11.53
CA ILE A 393 4.25 -1.45 -11.19
C ILE A 393 5.35 -2.42 -10.77
N VAL A 394 5.16 -3.06 -9.62
CA VAL A 394 6.01 -4.14 -9.12
C VAL A 394 5.18 -5.41 -8.99
N VAL A 395 5.53 -6.43 -9.74
CA VAL A 395 5.00 -7.78 -9.54
C VAL A 395 5.74 -8.39 -8.35
N MET A 396 5.04 -8.59 -7.25
CA MET A 396 5.55 -9.31 -6.09
C MET A 396 5.34 -10.80 -6.31
N GLY A 397 6.43 -11.52 -6.60
CA GLY A 397 6.41 -12.95 -6.90
C GLY A 397 5.82 -13.77 -5.75
N VAL A 398 5.36 -14.96 -6.08
CA VAL A 398 4.70 -15.84 -5.12
C VAL A 398 5.63 -16.25 -3.97
N SER A 399 5.03 -16.48 -2.79
CA SER A 399 5.72 -16.97 -1.58
C SER A 399 6.12 -18.44 -1.67
N ASP A 400 7.03 -18.88 -0.78
CA ASP A 400 7.26 -20.30 -0.55
C ASP A 400 6.00 -20.96 0.02
N ARG A 401 5.74 -22.20 -0.40
CA ARG A 401 4.59 -23.01 0.03
C ARG A 401 4.97 -24.48 0.11
N TRP A 402 4.49 -25.14 1.16
CA TRP A 402 4.62 -26.58 1.37
C TRP A 402 3.24 -27.22 1.48
N VAL A 403 3.14 -28.47 1.10
CA VAL A 403 1.89 -29.25 1.12
C VAL A 403 2.10 -30.56 1.85
N LYS A 404 1.05 -31.08 2.47
CA LYS A 404 1.10 -32.36 3.14
C LYS A 404 1.17 -33.48 2.10
N ASN A 405 2.11 -34.39 2.27
CA ASN A 405 2.17 -35.64 1.50
C ASN A 405 1.21 -36.65 2.12
N GLU A 406 0.28 -37.18 1.37
CA GLU A 406 -0.77 -38.08 1.87
C GLU A 406 -0.20 -39.42 2.37
N GLU A 407 0.86 -39.94 1.74
CA GLU A 407 1.46 -41.25 2.10
C GLU A 407 2.32 -41.16 3.36
N SER A 408 3.16 -40.12 3.44
CA SER A 408 4.12 -39.96 4.55
C SER A 408 3.56 -39.13 5.70
N ALA A 409 2.44 -38.46 5.53
CA ALA A 409 1.85 -37.45 6.42
C ALA A 409 2.81 -36.30 6.79
N LYS A 410 3.91 -36.14 6.04
CA LYS A 410 4.90 -35.06 6.22
C LYS A 410 4.66 -33.93 5.22
N TYR A 411 5.02 -32.72 5.61
CA TYR A 411 5.03 -31.58 4.70
C TYR A 411 6.27 -31.63 3.79
N GLU A 412 6.07 -31.32 2.51
CA GLU A 412 7.11 -31.25 1.49
C GLU A 412 6.89 -30.01 0.60
N PRO A 413 7.94 -29.49 -0.07
CA PRO A 413 7.76 -28.38 -1.00
C PRO A 413 6.69 -28.70 -2.04
N ILE A 414 5.79 -27.76 -2.33
CA ILE A 414 4.75 -27.93 -3.36
C ILE A 414 5.33 -28.25 -4.76
N GLY A 415 6.59 -27.87 -5.00
CA GLY A 415 7.35 -28.17 -6.22
C GLY A 415 6.97 -27.33 -7.44
N SER A 416 6.12 -26.32 -7.27
CA SER A 416 5.67 -25.42 -8.35
C SER A 416 6.10 -23.97 -8.16
N VAL A 417 6.69 -23.59 -7.01
CA VAL A 417 7.07 -22.22 -6.69
C VAL A 417 8.03 -21.62 -7.74
N ASP A 418 9.13 -22.32 -8.05
CA ASP A 418 10.15 -21.83 -9.00
C ASP A 418 9.57 -21.65 -10.42
N ALA A 419 8.70 -22.60 -10.83
CA ALA A 419 8.05 -22.52 -12.13
C ALA A 419 7.14 -21.28 -12.18
N LEU A 420 6.23 -21.11 -11.21
CA LEU A 420 5.33 -19.97 -11.18
C LEU A 420 6.08 -18.65 -11.07
N THR A 421 7.09 -18.55 -10.20
CA THR A 421 7.96 -17.38 -10.06
C THR A 421 8.61 -17.00 -11.40
N SER A 422 9.09 -17.99 -12.17
CA SER A 422 9.68 -17.76 -13.50
C SER A 422 8.66 -17.19 -14.50
N TYR A 423 7.41 -17.68 -14.47
CA TYR A 423 6.34 -17.14 -15.32
C TYR A 423 5.91 -15.73 -14.90
N GLN A 424 5.88 -15.43 -13.61
CA GLN A 424 5.58 -14.08 -13.09
C GLN A 424 6.69 -13.09 -13.50
N ARG A 425 7.95 -13.50 -13.34
CA ARG A 425 9.10 -12.70 -13.78
C ARG A 425 9.09 -12.45 -15.29
N ALA A 426 8.75 -13.48 -16.10
CA ALA A 426 8.63 -13.33 -17.55
C ALA A 426 7.45 -12.42 -17.95
N ALA A 427 6.34 -12.40 -17.21
CA ALA A 427 5.27 -11.44 -17.44
C ALA A 427 5.75 -10.01 -17.17
N ALA A 428 6.41 -9.77 -16.05
CA ALA A 428 6.96 -8.46 -15.69
C ALA A 428 7.98 -7.97 -16.76
N ASP A 429 8.91 -8.83 -17.22
CA ASP A 429 9.86 -8.50 -18.26
C ASP A 429 9.17 -8.17 -19.60
N SER A 430 8.15 -8.94 -19.98
CA SER A 430 7.42 -8.68 -21.23
C SER A 430 6.63 -7.38 -21.23
N CYS A 431 6.14 -6.96 -20.05
CA CYS A 431 5.42 -5.68 -19.84
C CYS A 431 6.35 -4.52 -19.47
N LYS A 432 7.66 -4.76 -19.32
CA LYS A 432 8.63 -3.74 -18.91
C LYS A 432 8.34 -3.09 -17.55
N VAL A 433 7.79 -3.87 -16.61
CA VAL A 433 7.57 -3.46 -15.22
C VAL A 433 8.57 -4.15 -14.29
N ALA A 434 8.55 -3.81 -13.01
CA ALA A 434 9.50 -4.37 -12.06
C ALA A 434 9.00 -5.69 -11.45
N PHE A 435 9.94 -6.50 -10.93
CA PHE A 435 9.67 -7.77 -10.27
C PHE A 435 10.46 -7.88 -8.96
N TRP A 436 9.80 -8.38 -7.91
CA TRP A 436 10.46 -8.73 -6.66
C TRP A 436 10.18 -10.17 -6.26
N ASN A 437 11.23 -10.93 -5.92
CA ASN A 437 11.16 -12.37 -5.67
C ASN A 437 10.90 -12.69 -4.19
N THR A 438 9.64 -12.86 -3.81
CA THR A 438 9.23 -13.18 -2.43
C THR A 438 9.76 -14.54 -1.98
N SER A 439 9.72 -15.57 -2.83
CA SER A 439 10.19 -16.90 -2.46
C SER A 439 11.70 -16.92 -2.20
N LYS A 440 12.50 -16.14 -2.95
CA LYS A 440 13.93 -15.94 -2.69
C LYS A 440 14.16 -15.26 -1.34
N ALA A 441 13.42 -14.21 -1.03
CA ALA A 441 13.50 -13.53 0.25
C ALA A 441 13.12 -14.45 1.42
N MET A 442 12.05 -15.23 1.28
CA MET A 442 11.67 -16.21 2.29
C MET A 442 12.73 -17.32 2.43
N SER A 443 13.34 -17.79 1.35
CA SER A 443 14.41 -18.79 1.37
C SER A 443 15.62 -18.31 2.18
N GLN A 444 16.05 -17.06 2.02
CA GLN A 444 17.12 -16.46 2.82
C GLN A 444 16.76 -16.38 4.33
N LEU A 445 15.48 -16.31 4.66
CA LEU A 445 14.96 -16.35 6.02
C LEU A 445 14.80 -17.80 6.55
N GLY A 446 15.06 -18.81 5.72
CA GLY A 446 15.01 -20.25 6.04
C GLY A 446 13.76 -20.97 5.53
N GLY A 447 12.95 -20.29 4.68
CA GLY A 447 11.80 -20.87 4.01
C GLY A 447 10.60 -21.14 4.91
N MET A 448 9.53 -21.64 4.32
CA MET A 448 8.27 -21.93 5.02
C MET A 448 8.43 -22.87 6.25
N PRO A 449 9.27 -23.92 6.23
CA PRO A 449 9.47 -24.76 7.43
C PRO A 449 9.97 -23.97 8.63
N LYS A 450 10.89 -23.03 8.42
CA LYS A 450 11.38 -22.18 9.52
C LYS A 450 10.34 -21.15 9.95
N PHE A 451 9.53 -20.65 9.02
CA PHE A 451 8.42 -19.77 9.36
C PHE A 451 7.42 -20.47 10.27
N VAL A 452 7.04 -21.72 9.97
CA VAL A 452 6.13 -22.51 10.81
C VAL A 452 6.80 -22.85 12.15
N ALA A 453 8.06 -23.31 12.15
CA ALA A 453 8.78 -23.68 13.38
C ALA A 453 8.92 -22.51 14.37
N ASN A 454 9.05 -21.28 13.86
CA ASN A 454 9.16 -20.06 14.68
C ASN A 454 7.80 -19.42 14.99
N GLY A 455 6.68 -19.99 14.56
CA GLY A 455 5.34 -19.40 14.74
C GLY A 455 5.11 -18.15 13.89
N TRP A 456 5.79 -18.03 12.74
CA TRP A 456 5.65 -16.91 11.78
C TRP A 456 4.66 -17.22 10.65
N ALA A 457 4.26 -18.48 10.54
CA ALA A 457 3.25 -18.98 9.61
C ALA A 457 2.35 -19.99 10.29
N ALA A 458 1.17 -20.21 9.73
CA ALA A 458 0.24 -21.23 10.16
C ALA A 458 0.79 -22.65 9.89
N LYS A 459 0.24 -23.64 10.58
CA LYS A 459 0.64 -25.06 10.43
C LYS A 459 0.23 -25.66 9.08
N ASP A 460 -0.51 -24.93 8.27
CA ASP A 460 -0.86 -25.29 6.89
C ASP A 460 0.31 -25.10 5.90
N TYR A 461 1.41 -24.49 6.36
CA TYR A 461 2.61 -24.21 5.56
C TYR A 461 2.34 -23.36 4.32
N THR A 462 1.33 -22.52 4.39
CA THR A 462 0.87 -21.65 3.30
C THR A 462 0.69 -20.20 3.79
N HIS A 463 -0.08 -20.00 4.86
CA HIS A 463 -0.44 -18.67 5.32
C HIS A 463 0.53 -18.16 6.39
N ILE A 464 1.07 -16.97 6.13
CA ILE A 464 1.87 -16.24 7.12
C ILE A 464 0.96 -15.50 8.10
N ASN A 465 1.48 -15.18 9.28
CA ASN A 465 0.85 -14.29 10.23
C ASN A 465 1.61 -12.93 10.31
N PHE A 466 1.22 -12.04 11.22
CA PHE A 466 1.86 -10.74 11.37
C PHE A 466 3.37 -10.80 11.64
N GLN A 467 3.85 -11.82 12.35
CA GLN A 467 5.30 -11.98 12.57
C GLN A 467 6.04 -12.39 11.30
N GLY A 468 5.44 -13.24 10.46
CA GLY A 468 5.97 -13.61 9.16
C GLY A 468 5.90 -12.44 8.18
N GLY A 469 4.76 -11.75 8.15
CA GLY A 469 4.55 -10.55 7.34
C GLY A 469 5.59 -9.46 7.63
N ARG A 470 5.87 -9.20 8.92
CA ARG A 470 6.93 -8.26 9.34
C ARG A 470 8.29 -8.58 8.72
N ARG A 471 8.65 -9.85 8.62
CA ARG A 471 9.96 -10.26 8.05
C ARG A 471 10.02 -10.01 6.56
N ILE A 472 8.97 -10.38 5.84
CA ILE A 472 8.88 -10.15 4.40
C ILE A 472 8.79 -8.65 4.11
N ALA A 473 8.04 -7.90 4.93
CA ALA A 473 7.94 -6.45 4.84
C ALA A 473 9.31 -5.76 4.96
N LYS A 474 10.15 -6.23 5.91
CA LYS A 474 11.53 -5.71 6.08
C LYS A 474 12.38 -5.95 4.82
N GLU A 475 12.31 -7.12 4.21
CA GLU A 475 13.09 -7.44 3.00
C GLU A 475 12.65 -6.59 1.80
N LEU A 476 11.33 -6.41 1.59
CA LEU A 476 10.81 -5.56 0.51
C LEU A 476 11.13 -4.08 0.75
N ALA A 477 10.94 -3.59 1.98
CA ALA A 477 11.31 -2.23 2.33
C ALA A 477 12.81 -1.98 2.15
N ALA A 478 13.67 -2.92 2.58
CA ALA A 478 15.11 -2.84 2.41
C ALA A 478 15.51 -2.74 0.92
N ALA A 479 14.80 -3.44 0.03
CA ALA A 479 15.04 -3.34 -1.41
C ALA A 479 14.74 -1.91 -1.94
N ILE A 480 13.61 -1.31 -1.56
CA ILE A 480 13.25 0.05 -1.96
C ILE A 480 14.21 1.08 -1.34
N ILE A 481 14.51 0.94 -0.05
CA ILE A 481 15.44 1.81 0.67
C ILE A 481 16.84 1.75 0.02
N SER A 482 17.31 0.55 -0.36
CA SER A 482 18.60 0.38 -1.04
C SER A 482 18.63 1.09 -2.40
N MET A 483 17.55 1.00 -3.20
CA MET A 483 17.45 1.72 -4.47
C MET A 483 17.48 3.23 -4.26
N THR A 484 16.74 3.73 -3.29
CA THR A 484 16.70 5.17 -2.96
C THR A 484 18.07 5.67 -2.48
N ARG A 485 18.74 4.89 -1.63
CA ARG A 485 20.11 5.21 -1.17
C ARG A 485 21.10 5.25 -2.32
N THR A 486 21.07 4.28 -3.24
CA THR A 486 21.92 4.26 -4.43
C THR A 486 21.70 5.51 -5.30
N GLU A 487 20.46 5.95 -5.44
CA GLU A 487 20.14 7.18 -6.19
C GLU A 487 20.69 8.43 -5.48
N LEU A 488 20.59 8.51 -4.16
CA LEU A 488 21.19 9.61 -3.39
C LEU A 488 22.72 9.63 -3.51
N GLU A 489 23.37 8.47 -3.38
CA GLU A 489 24.83 8.34 -3.55
C GLU A 489 25.26 8.76 -4.97
N ARG A 490 24.49 8.41 -5.99
CA ARG A 490 24.72 8.85 -7.37
C ARG A 490 24.65 10.38 -7.52
N ARG A 491 23.62 11.00 -6.91
CA ARG A 491 23.44 12.47 -6.94
C ARG A 491 24.57 13.18 -6.20
N GLU A 492 24.95 12.70 -5.02
CA GLU A 492 26.04 13.24 -4.22
C GLU A 492 27.38 13.17 -4.99
N ALA A 493 27.64 12.05 -5.66
CA ALA A 493 28.83 11.89 -6.49
C ALA A 493 28.84 12.85 -7.69
N GLU A 494 27.71 13.04 -8.35
CA GLU A 494 27.57 13.96 -9.48
C GLU A 494 27.74 15.42 -9.03
N GLN A 495 27.17 15.80 -7.89
CA GLN A 495 27.36 17.14 -7.32
C GLN A 495 28.84 17.42 -7.01
N LEU A 496 29.54 16.48 -6.38
CA LEU A 496 30.97 16.60 -6.12
C LEU A 496 31.81 16.77 -7.40
N ARG A 497 31.41 16.07 -8.46
CA ARG A 497 32.04 16.21 -9.78
C ARG A 497 31.81 17.59 -10.38
N LEU A 498 30.58 18.10 -10.32
CA LEU A 498 30.24 19.45 -10.80
C LEU A 498 31.02 20.54 -10.02
N ASP A 499 31.03 20.43 -8.71
CA ASP A 499 31.80 21.37 -7.84
C ASP A 499 33.30 21.34 -8.14
N SER A 500 33.85 20.17 -8.50
CA SER A 500 35.26 20.04 -8.92
C SER A 500 35.52 20.70 -10.26
N LEU A 501 34.63 20.52 -11.24
CA LEU A 501 34.72 21.16 -12.55
C LEU A 501 34.60 22.69 -12.45
N GLU A 502 33.67 23.16 -11.61
CA GLU A 502 33.53 24.60 -11.35
C GLU A 502 34.79 25.21 -10.75
N ARG A 503 35.39 24.54 -9.76
CA ARG A 503 36.68 25.00 -9.17
C ARG A 503 37.81 25.06 -10.21
N GLN A 504 37.97 24.02 -11.03
CA GLN A 504 38.96 24.00 -12.11
C GLN A 504 38.71 25.13 -13.12
N HIS A 505 37.46 25.39 -13.46
CA HIS A 505 37.11 26.50 -14.36
C HIS A 505 37.45 27.86 -13.77
N GLN A 506 37.17 28.06 -12.49
CA GLN A 506 37.53 29.28 -11.76
C GLN A 506 39.06 29.50 -11.70
N GLU A 507 39.80 28.45 -11.38
CA GLU A 507 41.28 28.49 -11.36
C GLU A 507 41.84 28.84 -12.75
N MET A 508 41.29 28.28 -13.82
CA MET A 508 41.72 28.60 -15.19
C MET A 508 41.41 30.05 -15.57
N LEU A 509 40.24 30.58 -15.17
CA LEU A 509 39.89 31.97 -15.41
C LEU A 509 40.80 32.93 -14.63
N GLU A 510 41.15 32.61 -13.40
CA GLU A 510 42.13 33.40 -12.61
C GLU A 510 43.52 33.36 -13.24
N HIS A 511 43.97 32.21 -13.71
CA HIS A 511 45.25 32.09 -14.41
C HIS A 511 45.28 32.98 -15.68
N GLN A 512 44.21 32.90 -16.51
CA GLN A 512 44.08 33.74 -17.70
C GLN A 512 44.10 35.25 -17.37
N ARG A 513 43.44 35.64 -16.27
CA ARG A 513 43.45 37.05 -15.80
C ARG A 513 44.85 37.48 -15.36
N ARG A 514 45.59 36.64 -14.64
CA ARG A 514 46.97 36.91 -14.23
C ARG A 514 47.89 37.06 -15.45
N GLU A 515 47.84 36.12 -16.40
CA GLU A 515 48.64 36.22 -17.62
C GLU A 515 48.29 37.46 -18.45
N SER A 516 47.00 37.85 -18.52
CA SER A 516 46.58 39.06 -19.20
C SER A 516 47.07 40.32 -18.52
N ALA A 517 47.05 40.36 -17.18
CA ALA A 517 47.58 41.47 -16.40
C ALA A 517 49.10 41.57 -16.52
N GLU A 518 49.84 40.45 -16.49
CA GLU A 518 51.30 40.43 -16.70
C GLU A 518 51.67 40.90 -18.10
N ARG A 519 50.98 40.45 -19.14
CA ARG A 519 51.19 40.92 -20.53
C ARG A 519 50.91 42.41 -20.66
N HIS A 520 49.86 42.93 -19.99
CA HIS A 520 49.57 44.36 -19.99
C HIS A 520 50.65 45.16 -19.27
N LEU A 521 51.15 44.68 -18.11
CA LEU A 521 52.21 45.31 -17.37
C LEU A 521 53.53 45.31 -18.19
N GLN A 522 53.88 44.18 -18.83
CA GLN A 522 55.05 44.07 -19.67
C GLN A 522 54.98 45.04 -20.87
N SER A 523 53.82 45.18 -21.52
CA SER A 523 53.55 46.13 -22.56
C SER A 523 53.77 47.59 -22.12
N GLN A 524 53.41 47.94 -20.87
CA GLN A 524 53.62 49.26 -20.31
C GLN A 524 55.13 49.52 -20.02
N ILE A 525 55.86 48.52 -19.50
CA ILE A 525 57.31 48.61 -19.27
C ILE A 525 58.01 48.81 -20.61
N ASP A 526 57.68 48.01 -21.61
CA ASP A 526 58.29 48.10 -22.97
C ASP A 526 58.06 49.48 -23.63
N ALA A 527 56.88 50.09 -23.35
CA ALA A 527 56.54 51.42 -23.84
C ALA A 527 57.32 52.55 -23.14
N VAL A 528 57.69 52.37 -21.90
CA VAL A 528 58.43 53.39 -21.09
C VAL A 528 59.94 53.25 -21.24
N GLN A 529 60.48 52.06 -21.51
CA GLN A 529 61.93 51.77 -21.61
C GLN A 529 62.65 52.65 -22.61
N PRO A 530 62.12 52.93 -23.83
CA PRO A 530 62.80 53.85 -24.79
C PRO A 530 62.88 55.27 -24.26
N ILE A 531 61.93 55.72 -23.42
CA ILE A 531 61.90 57.06 -22.84
C ILE A 531 63.02 57.16 -21.78
N ILE A 532 63.17 56.13 -20.94
CA ILE A 532 64.20 56.04 -19.93
C ILE A 532 65.58 56.04 -20.58
N ASN A 533 65.80 55.23 -21.58
CA ASN A 533 67.03 55.14 -22.32
C ASN A 533 67.41 56.47 -23.03
N GLY A 534 66.39 57.18 -23.54
CA GLY A 534 66.63 58.53 -24.11
C GLY A 534 67.00 59.62 -23.08
N VAL A 535 66.43 59.57 -21.91
CA VAL A 535 66.80 60.47 -20.79
C VAL A 535 68.17 60.15 -20.27
N GLU A 536 68.59 58.91 -20.12
CA GLU A 536 69.93 58.50 -19.74
C GLU A 536 70.99 58.93 -20.78
N GLN A 537 70.71 58.89 -22.06
CA GLN A 537 71.61 59.42 -23.08
C GLN A 537 71.78 60.95 -22.97
N THR A 538 70.68 61.69 -22.72
CA THR A 538 70.71 63.17 -22.58
C THR A 538 71.40 63.64 -21.26
N LEU A 539 71.49 62.82 -20.25
CA LEU A 539 72.18 63.10 -18.99
C LEU A 539 73.70 62.79 -19.05
N ASN A 540 74.14 62.01 -20.02
CA ASN A 540 75.54 61.61 -20.24
C ASN A 540 76.26 62.43 -21.32
N GLU A 541 75.53 63.29 -22.01
CA GLU A 541 76.08 64.36 -22.91
C GLU A 541 76.15 65.67 -22.13
#